data_e4a5387d1c50faf3792ece6f636913c1
#
_entry.id   e4a5387d1c50faf3792ece6f636913c1
#
_cell.length_a   1.000
_cell.length_b   1.000
_cell.length_c   1.000
_cell.angle_alpha   90.00
_cell.angle_beta   90.00
_cell.angle_gamma   90.00
#
_symmetry.space_group_name_H-M   'P 1'
#
loop_
_entity.id
_entity.type
_entity.pdbx_description
1 polymer ?
#
loop_
_entity_poly.entity_id
_entity_poly.type
_entity_poly.pdbx_seq_one_letter_code
_entity_poly.pdbx_strand_id
1 'polypeptide(L)'
;MIKSMTGYGRAREVRNKRDITVEVRSVNNRYLDCTVKMPRMYSFAEDAVKQCVQRAISRGKVDVYITVDASAADVAKVTVNRELAAQYAAALSELAGVCGTADYHVTPEQLSRFPEVLTVTKADEDLEAVSADLCAVADEALKAYNEMRAVEGR
;
A
#
# COMPACT_ATOMS: atom_id res chain seq x y z
N MET A 1 12.94 -21.43 36.34
CA MET A 1 11.77 -20.65 35.91
C MET A 1 11.41 -21.00 34.46
N ILE A 2 10.18 -21.34 34.27
CA ILE A 2 9.72 -21.69 32.93
C ILE A 2 9.36 -20.40 32.19
N LYS A 3 10.08 -20.12 31.13
CA LYS A 3 9.74 -19.01 30.26
C LYS A 3 8.51 -19.39 29.42
N SER A 4 7.65 -18.42 29.17
CA SER A 4 6.55 -18.64 28.26
C SER A 4 7.09 -19.13 26.90
N MET A 5 6.49 -20.19 26.37
CA MET A 5 6.87 -20.75 25.08
C MET A 5 6.21 -20.01 23.92
N THR A 6 5.27 -19.14 24.23
CA THR A 6 4.57 -18.32 23.24
C THR A 6 4.74 -16.84 23.55
N GLY A 7 4.84 -16.06 22.51
CA GLY A 7 4.89 -14.61 22.61
C GLY A 7 3.84 -14.00 21.70
N TYR A 8 3.39 -12.82 22.07
CA TYR A 8 2.39 -12.09 21.32
C TYR A 8 2.62 -10.58 21.43
N GLY A 9 2.46 -9.89 20.32
CA GLY A 9 2.46 -8.43 20.29
C GLY A 9 1.54 -7.95 19.18
N ARG A 10 0.94 -6.82 19.36
CA ARG A 10 0.04 -6.23 18.36
C ARG A 10 0.18 -4.72 18.39
N ALA A 11 0.15 -4.12 17.21
CA ALA A 11 0.07 -2.67 17.05
C ALA A 11 -0.85 -2.34 15.89
N ARG A 12 -1.52 -1.23 16.00
CA ARG A 12 -2.39 -0.71 14.95
C ARG A 12 -2.21 0.81 14.88
N GLU A 13 -1.91 1.31 13.70
CA GLU A 13 -1.76 2.74 13.47
C GLU A 13 -2.30 3.09 12.09
N VAL A 14 -2.82 4.31 11.98
CA VAL A 14 -3.16 4.89 10.69
C VAL A 14 -2.00 5.77 10.28
N ARG A 15 -1.36 5.43 9.15
CA ARG A 15 -0.24 6.17 8.59
C ARG A 15 -0.49 6.42 7.11
N ASN A 16 -0.39 7.67 6.68
CA ASN A 16 -0.59 8.07 5.30
C ASN A 16 -1.90 7.51 4.73
N LYS A 17 -2.98 7.62 5.52
CA LYS A 17 -4.34 7.18 5.18
C LYS A 17 -4.48 5.66 5.04
N ARG A 18 -3.50 4.91 5.52
CA ARG A 18 -3.57 3.44 5.58
C ARG A 18 -3.72 3.02 7.03
N ASP A 19 -4.73 2.21 7.32
CA ASP A 19 -4.93 1.61 8.63
C ASP A 19 -4.15 0.29 8.65
N ILE A 20 -3.04 0.28 9.35
CA ILE A 20 -2.11 -0.85 9.38
C ILE A 20 -2.21 -1.55 10.73
N THR A 21 -2.44 -2.85 10.70
CA THR A 21 -2.43 -3.69 11.89
C THR A 21 -1.35 -4.75 11.73
N VAL A 22 -0.49 -4.87 12.73
CA VAL A 22 0.57 -5.89 12.76
C VAL A 22 0.40 -6.73 14.03
N GLU A 23 0.33 -8.03 13.86
CA GLU A 23 0.34 -8.99 14.95
C GLU A 23 1.59 -9.86 14.84
N VAL A 24 2.28 -10.03 15.95
CA VAL A 24 3.46 -10.88 16.05
C VAL A 24 3.14 -12.00 17.02
N ARG A 25 3.29 -13.23 16.57
CA ARG A 25 3.11 -14.44 17.38
C ARG A 25 4.34 -15.29 17.26
N SER A 26 4.78 -15.86 18.36
CA SER A 26 5.93 -16.75 18.32
C SER A 26 5.72 -17.97 19.22
N VAL A 27 6.39 -19.05 18.82
CA VAL A 27 6.58 -20.24 19.66
C VAL A 27 8.07 -20.48 19.81
N ASN A 28 8.45 -21.18 20.86
CA ASN A 28 9.85 -21.48 21.13
C ASN A 28 10.45 -22.31 19.99
N ASN A 29 11.64 -21.91 19.54
CA ASN A 29 12.38 -22.62 18.52
C ASN A 29 13.88 -22.34 18.72
N ARG A 30 14.69 -23.27 18.29
CA ARG A 30 16.15 -23.18 18.43
C ARG A 30 16.76 -22.07 17.59
N TYR A 31 16.20 -21.85 16.41
CA TYR A 31 16.65 -20.81 15.47
C TYR A 31 15.54 -19.82 15.21
N LEU A 32 15.91 -18.67 14.68
CA LEU A 32 14.92 -17.72 14.21
C LEU A 32 14.32 -18.21 12.88
N ASP A 33 13.04 -18.48 12.89
CA ASP A 33 12.27 -18.80 11.68
C ASP A 33 11.13 -17.78 11.60
N CYS A 34 11.23 -16.85 10.67
CA CYS A 34 10.28 -15.76 10.54
C CYS A 34 9.46 -15.90 9.25
N THR A 35 8.15 -15.95 9.41
CA THR A 35 7.21 -15.92 8.29
C THR A 35 6.38 -14.65 8.40
N VAL A 36 6.31 -13.91 7.31
CA VAL A 36 5.50 -12.70 7.24
C VAL A 36 4.32 -12.97 6.31
N LYS A 37 3.10 -12.79 6.83
CA LYS A 37 1.87 -12.91 6.06
C LYS A 37 1.28 -11.52 5.88
N MET A 38 1.22 -11.08 4.63
CA MET A 38 0.75 -9.75 4.27
C MET A 38 0.02 -9.80 2.94
N PRO A 39 -0.79 -8.77 2.63
CA PRO A 39 -1.39 -8.70 1.30
C PRO A 39 -0.31 -8.72 0.21
N ARG A 40 -0.60 -9.44 -0.87
CA ARG A 40 0.37 -9.64 -1.95
C ARG A 40 0.90 -8.31 -2.52
N MET A 41 0.07 -7.30 -2.58
CA MET A 41 0.44 -6.00 -3.10
C MET A 41 1.54 -5.30 -2.28
N TYR A 42 1.76 -5.72 -1.04
CA TYR A 42 2.80 -5.18 -0.15
C TYR A 42 4.00 -6.10 0.00
N SER A 43 4.08 -7.17 -0.79
CA SER A 43 5.18 -8.14 -0.68
C SER A 43 6.56 -7.54 -0.88
N PHE A 44 6.66 -6.40 -1.54
CA PHE A 44 7.92 -5.67 -1.70
C PHE A 44 8.53 -5.24 -0.35
N ALA A 45 7.72 -5.13 0.69
CA ALA A 45 8.16 -4.73 2.03
C ALA A 45 8.50 -5.92 2.94
N GLU A 46 8.34 -7.16 2.47
CA GLU A 46 8.52 -8.36 3.28
C GLU A 46 9.91 -8.44 3.90
N ASP A 47 10.94 -8.21 3.11
CA ASP A 47 12.32 -8.28 3.59
C ASP A 47 12.60 -7.22 4.64
N ALA A 48 12.09 -6.00 4.46
CA ALA A 48 12.24 -4.93 5.43
C ALA A 48 11.59 -5.29 6.77
N VAL A 49 10.41 -5.89 6.74
CA VAL A 49 9.71 -6.35 7.96
C VAL A 49 10.49 -7.48 8.62
N LYS A 50 11.01 -8.44 7.85
CA LYS A 50 11.85 -9.51 8.40
C LYS A 50 13.09 -8.98 9.09
N GLN A 51 13.71 -7.94 8.54
CA GLN A 51 14.86 -7.29 9.19
C GLN A 51 14.47 -6.66 10.52
N CYS A 52 13.28 -6.04 10.62
CA CYS A 52 12.77 -5.52 11.87
C CYS A 52 12.65 -6.63 12.92
N VAL A 53 12.11 -7.79 12.52
CA VAL A 53 11.97 -8.95 13.40
C VAL A 53 13.34 -9.45 13.87
N GLN A 54 14.31 -9.55 12.95
CA GLN A 54 15.66 -10.02 13.27
C GLN A 54 16.37 -9.13 14.28
N ARG A 55 16.10 -7.81 14.24
CA ARG A 55 16.66 -6.89 15.21
C ARG A 55 16.04 -7.00 16.59
N ALA A 56 14.78 -7.40 16.65
CA ALA A 56 14.00 -7.43 17.90
C ALA A 56 13.98 -8.82 18.56
N ILE A 57 14.08 -9.89 17.77
CA ILE A 57 13.94 -11.26 18.23
C ILE A 57 15.13 -12.09 17.73
N SER A 58 15.85 -12.75 18.65
CA SER A 58 17.03 -13.50 18.31
C SER A 58 16.74 -14.95 17.90
N ARG A 59 15.67 -15.52 18.41
CA ARG A 59 15.28 -16.91 18.08
C ARG A 59 13.80 -17.11 18.36
N GLY A 60 13.25 -18.14 17.75
CA GLY A 60 11.84 -18.52 17.87
C GLY A 60 11.22 -18.70 16.49
N LYS A 61 10.12 -19.42 16.45
CA LYS A 61 9.31 -19.48 15.24
C LYS A 61 8.31 -18.32 15.31
N VAL A 62 8.51 -17.32 14.48
CA VAL A 62 7.77 -16.06 14.54
C VAL A 62 6.87 -15.94 13.32
N ASP A 63 5.59 -15.75 13.56
CA ASP A 63 4.63 -15.44 12.52
C ASP A 63 4.20 -13.98 12.68
N VAL A 64 4.35 -13.21 11.60
CA VAL A 64 3.94 -11.81 11.55
C VAL A 64 2.76 -11.70 10.60
N TYR A 65 1.65 -11.18 11.10
CA TYR A 65 0.43 -10.97 10.31
C TYR A 65 0.23 -9.47 10.12
N ILE A 66 0.20 -9.04 8.87
CA ILE A 66 0.00 -7.64 8.53
C ILE A 66 -1.29 -7.50 7.74
N THR A 67 -2.18 -6.65 8.21
CA THR A 67 -3.37 -6.26 7.47
C THR A 67 -3.35 -4.76 7.23
N VAL A 68 -3.78 -4.37 6.04
CA VAL A 68 -3.78 -2.96 5.63
C VAL A 68 -5.14 -2.64 5.02
N ASP A 69 -5.80 -1.64 5.57
CA ASP A 69 -6.98 -1.05 4.95
C ASP A 69 -6.54 0.28 4.33
N ALA A 70 -6.43 0.30 3.00
CA ALA A 70 -5.99 1.45 2.25
C ALA A 70 -7.15 2.16 1.53
N SER A 71 -8.38 1.89 1.93
CA SER A 71 -9.56 2.46 1.26
C SER A 71 -9.54 3.99 1.25
N ALA A 72 -9.01 4.62 2.31
CA ALA A 72 -8.88 6.07 2.38
C ALA A 72 -7.74 6.62 1.53
N ALA A 73 -6.73 5.80 1.21
CA ALA A 73 -5.58 6.17 0.40
C ALA A 73 -5.79 5.83 -1.08
N ASP A 74 -6.77 4.99 -1.39
CA ASP A 74 -7.04 4.51 -2.74
C ASP A 74 -7.88 5.55 -3.49
N VAL A 75 -7.26 6.70 -3.78
CA VAL A 75 -7.90 7.80 -4.49
C VAL A 75 -7.62 7.63 -5.98
N ALA A 76 -8.68 7.41 -6.75
CA ALA A 76 -8.57 7.39 -8.19
C ALA A 76 -8.24 8.80 -8.69
N LYS A 77 -7.32 8.89 -9.64
CA LYS A 77 -6.93 10.15 -10.27
C LYS A 77 -7.42 10.14 -11.71
N VAL A 78 -8.13 11.20 -12.09
CA VAL A 78 -8.57 11.40 -13.47
C VAL A 78 -7.53 12.29 -14.17
N THR A 79 -6.97 11.78 -15.26
CA THR A 79 -5.98 12.50 -16.04
C THR A 79 -6.50 12.78 -17.44
N VAL A 80 -6.10 13.91 -18.01
CA VAL A 80 -6.45 14.32 -19.36
C VAL A 80 -5.25 14.05 -20.26
N ASN A 81 -5.48 13.31 -21.34
CA ASN A 81 -4.48 13.16 -22.39
C ASN A 81 -4.60 14.35 -23.35
N ARG A 82 -3.83 15.39 -23.08
CA ARG A 82 -3.93 16.66 -23.81
C ARG A 82 -3.59 16.54 -25.28
N GLU A 83 -2.57 15.76 -25.61
CA GLU A 83 -2.16 15.57 -26.99
C GLU A 83 -3.24 14.86 -27.80
N LEU A 84 -3.80 13.79 -27.26
CA LEU A 84 -4.88 13.05 -27.91
C LEU A 84 -6.13 13.91 -28.06
N ALA A 85 -6.49 14.66 -27.03
CA ALA A 85 -7.63 15.58 -27.05
C ALA A 85 -7.46 16.64 -28.14
N ALA A 86 -6.26 17.19 -28.29
CA ALA A 86 -5.96 18.18 -29.33
C ALA A 86 -6.11 17.58 -30.72
N GLN A 87 -5.69 16.35 -30.93
CA GLN A 87 -5.84 15.64 -32.19
C GLN A 87 -7.31 15.41 -32.55
N TYR A 88 -8.11 14.99 -31.57
CA TYR A 88 -9.56 14.83 -31.80
C TYR A 88 -10.24 16.17 -32.08
N ALA A 89 -9.85 17.22 -31.39
CA ALA A 89 -10.41 18.55 -31.62
C ALA A 89 -10.09 19.04 -33.04
N ALA A 90 -8.85 18.85 -33.50
CA ALA A 90 -8.45 19.18 -34.86
C ALA A 90 -9.21 18.36 -35.90
N ALA A 91 -9.37 17.07 -35.65
CA ALA A 91 -10.11 16.18 -36.55
C ALA A 91 -11.59 16.55 -36.67
N LEU A 92 -12.21 16.91 -35.54
CA LEU A 92 -13.61 17.36 -35.52
C LEU A 92 -13.79 18.68 -36.26
N SER A 93 -12.83 19.60 -36.14
CA SER A 93 -12.85 20.86 -36.86
C SER A 93 -12.71 20.64 -38.38
N GLU A 94 -11.86 19.69 -38.77
CA GLU A 94 -11.71 19.29 -40.17
C GLU A 94 -12.98 18.66 -40.71
N LEU A 95 -13.64 17.78 -39.95
CA LEU A 95 -14.93 17.21 -40.31
C LEU A 95 -16.00 18.27 -40.46
N ALA A 96 -16.02 19.29 -39.61
CA ALA A 96 -16.95 20.39 -39.70
C ALA A 96 -16.77 21.15 -41.03
N GLY A 97 -15.52 21.34 -41.47
CA GLY A 97 -15.23 21.92 -42.77
C GLY A 97 -15.78 21.07 -43.93
N VAL A 98 -15.62 19.75 -43.85
CA VAL A 98 -16.16 18.81 -44.84
C VAL A 98 -17.69 18.86 -44.88
N CYS A 99 -18.32 18.99 -43.72
CA CYS A 99 -19.80 19.03 -43.61
C CYS A 99 -20.38 20.43 -43.93
N GLY A 100 -19.52 21.43 -44.11
CA GLY A 100 -19.99 22.79 -44.39
C GLY A 100 -20.51 23.55 -43.18
N THR A 101 -20.18 23.12 -41.98
CA THR A 101 -20.61 23.75 -40.72
C THR A 101 -19.52 24.67 -40.19
N ALA A 102 -19.43 25.89 -40.73
CA ALA A 102 -18.38 26.85 -40.39
C ALA A 102 -18.40 27.33 -38.93
N ASP A 103 -19.55 27.29 -38.28
CA ASP A 103 -19.73 27.76 -36.91
C ASP A 103 -19.58 26.70 -35.85
N TYR A 104 -19.01 25.54 -36.21
CA TYR A 104 -18.85 24.44 -35.29
C TYR A 104 -17.74 24.70 -34.28
N HIS A 105 -18.06 24.56 -33.01
CA HIS A 105 -17.09 24.64 -31.92
C HIS A 105 -17.04 23.32 -31.17
N VAL A 106 -15.82 22.79 -31.01
CA VAL A 106 -15.61 21.56 -30.27
C VAL A 106 -15.76 21.86 -28.77
N THR A 107 -16.58 21.04 -28.10
CA THR A 107 -16.82 21.18 -26.67
C THR A 107 -16.05 20.14 -25.88
N PRO A 108 -15.69 20.42 -24.62
CA PRO A 108 -15.05 19.43 -23.75
C PRO A 108 -15.88 18.16 -23.59
N GLU A 109 -17.21 18.29 -23.56
CA GLU A 109 -18.10 17.13 -23.42
C GLU A 109 -17.98 16.19 -24.61
N GLN A 110 -17.83 16.72 -25.81
CA GLN A 110 -17.65 15.90 -27.01
C GLN A 110 -16.32 15.14 -26.95
N LEU A 111 -15.25 15.84 -26.55
CA LEU A 111 -13.93 15.23 -26.44
C LEU A 111 -13.88 14.14 -25.36
N SER A 112 -14.58 14.33 -24.26
CA SER A 112 -14.61 13.38 -23.15
C SER A 112 -15.18 12.01 -23.54
N ARG A 113 -15.97 11.94 -24.60
CA ARG A 113 -16.59 10.69 -25.08
C ARG A 113 -15.65 9.81 -25.88
N PHE A 114 -14.54 10.37 -26.36
CA PHE A 114 -13.55 9.57 -27.10
C PHE A 114 -12.70 8.75 -26.13
N PRO A 115 -12.34 7.51 -26.53
CA PRO A 115 -11.53 6.65 -25.68
C PRO A 115 -10.18 7.30 -25.34
N GLU A 116 -9.71 7.07 -24.14
CA GLU A 116 -8.38 7.45 -23.68
C GLU A 116 -8.11 8.95 -23.56
N VAL A 117 -9.09 9.81 -23.87
CA VAL A 117 -8.97 11.26 -23.64
C VAL A 117 -8.98 11.55 -22.15
N LEU A 118 -9.89 10.90 -21.42
CA LEU A 118 -9.91 10.89 -19.96
C LEU A 118 -9.56 9.49 -19.49
N THR A 119 -8.56 9.39 -18.62
CA THR A 119 -8.16 8.13 -18.04
C THR A 119 -8.24 8.21 -16.52
N VAL A 120 -8.69 7.11 -15.93
CA VAL A 120 -8.74 6.97 -14.47
C VAL A 120 -7.59 6.07 -14.08
N THR A 121 -6.68 6.60 -13.29
CA THR A 121 -5.52 5.87 -12.77
C THR A 121 -5.53 5.90 -11.26
N LYS A 122 -4.96 4.87 -10.64
CA LYS A 122 -4.70 4.91 -9.22
C LYS A 122 -3.48 5.79 -8.98
N ALA A 123 -3.49 6.53 -7.88
CA ALA A 123 -2.35 7.35 -7.51
C ALA A 123 -1.11 6.45 -7.33
N ASP A 124 0.03 6.91 -7.84
CA ASP A 124 1.29 6.21 -7.64
C ASP A 124 1.64 6.17 -6.16
N GLU A 125 1.96 4.98 -5.66
CA GLU A 125 2.39 4.82 -4.29
C GLU A 125 3.91 4.94 -4.22
N ASP A 126 4.40 5.68 -3.21
CA ASP A 126 5.81 5.69 -2.88
C ASP A 126 6.10 4.41 -2.09
N LEU A 127 6.73 3.43 -2.73
CA LEU A 127 7.00 2.12 -2.13
C LEU A 127 7.90 2.23 -0.91
N GLU A 128 8.84 3.15 -0.90
CA GLU A 128 9.71 3.36 0.25
C GLU A 128 8.92 3.90 1.45
N ALA A 129 8.02 4.86 1.21
CA ALA A 129 7.17 5.40 2.27
C ALA A 129 6.24 4.35 2.84
N VAL A 130 5.63 3.52 1.98
CA VAL A 130 4.76 2.41 2.43
C VAL A 130 5.56 1.41 3.26
N SER A 131 6.75 1.02 2.79
CA SER A 131 7.63 0.11 3.51
C SER A 131 8.01 0.67 4.88
N ALA A 132 8.34 1.97 4.95
CA ALA A 132 8.66 2.64 6.21
C ALA A 132 7.47 2.64 7.17
N ASP A 133 6.27 2.87 6.67
CA ASP A 133 5.06 2.84 7.49
C ASP A 133 4.78 1.45 8.05
N LEU A 134 4.92 0.41 7.22
CA LEU A 134 4.74 -0.97 7.66
C LEU A 134 5.78 -1.35 8.72
N CYS A 135 7.03 -0.96 8.50
CA CYS A 135 8.10 -1.22 9.46
C CYS A 135 7.88 -0.47 10.78
N ALA A 136 7.38 0.75 10.74
CA ALA A 136 7.10 1.52 11.95
C ALA A 136 6.04 0.83 12.82
N VAL A 137 4.96 0.34 12.21
CA VAL A 137 3.91 -0.39 12.94
C VAL A 137 4.44 -1.75 13.41
N ALA A 138 5.25 -2.43 12.59
CA ALA A 138 5.89 -3.69 12.96
C ALA A 138 6.79 -3.50 14.18
N ASP A 139 7.57 -2.42 14.22
CA ASP A 139 8.44 -2.10 15.36
C ASP A 139 7.62 -1.90 16.64
N GLU A 140 6.48 -1.24 16.56
CA GLU A 140 5.59 -1.07 17.71
C GLU A 140 5.01 -2.41 18.17
N ALA A 141 4.62 -3.27 17.26
CA ALA A 141 4.14 -4.62 17.59
C ALA A 141 5.24 -5.46 18.24
N LEU A 142 6.47 -5.36 17.74
CA LEU A 142 7.64 -6.04 18.29
C LEU A 142 8.01 -5.51 19.67
N LYS A 143 7.86 -4.21 19.88
CA LYS A 143 8.07 -3.60 21.19
C LYS A 143 7.06 -4.16 22.21
N ALA A 144 5.78 -4.23 21.83
CA ALA A 144 4.74 -4.82 22.67
C ALA A 144 5.01 -6.30 22.94
N TYR A 145 5.46 -7.04 21.94
CA TYR A 145 5.88 -8.43 22.06
C TYR A 145 6.99 -8.61 23.11
N ASN A 146 8.04 -7.79 23.02
CA ASN A 146 9.17 -7.88 23.94
C ASN A 146 8.78 -7.45 25.36
N GLU A 147 7.92 -6.46 25.51
CA GLU A 147 7.39 -6.06 26.81
C GLU A 147 6.59 -7.19 27.47
N MET A 148 5.74 -7.86 26.69
CA MET A 148 4.98 -9.02 27.19
C MET A 148 5.90 -10.14 27.64
N ARG A 149 6.93 -10.47 26.87
CA ARG A 149 7.89 -11.50 27.22
C ARG A 149 8.69 -11.14 28.48
N ALA A 150 9.05 -9.88 28.61
CA ALA A 150 9.77 -9.41 29.80
C ALA A 150 8.92 -9.58 31.07
N VAL A 151 7.63 -9.27 30.99
CA VAL A 151 6.68 -9.45 32.11
C VAL A 151 6.53 -10.94 32.44
N GLU A 152 6.32 -11.79 31.46
CA GLU A 152 6.16 -13.25 31.66
C GLU A 152 7.45 -13.92 32.12
N GLY A 153 8.60 -13.36 31.75
CA GLY A 153 9.89 -13.89 32.12
C GLY A 153 10.32 -13.61 33.57
N ARG A 154 9.52 -12.89 34.31
CA ARG A 154 9.77 -12.60 35.74
C ARG A 154 9.18 -13.66 36.68
#